data_787f56129fc96d7c964dc60d51001f10
#
_entry.id   787f56129fc96d7c964dc60d51001f10
#
_cell.length_a   1.000
_cell.length_b   1.000
_cell.length_c   1.000
_cell.angle_alpha   90.00
_cell.angle_beta   90.00
_cell.angle_gamma   90.00
#
_symmetry.space_group_name_H-M   'P 1'
#
loop_
_entity.id
_entity.type
_entity.pdbx_description
1 polymer ?
#
loop_
_entity_poly.entity_id
_entity_poly.type
_entity_poly.pdbx_seq_one_letter_code
_entity_poly.pdbx_strand_id
1 'polypeptide(L)'
;MQLQSSLDNLIFLVLLLVTIIYWASIILSNFKSLAKVGFYGTVLANSLIFCLLGSRWINYGYFPLSNLYESLFFLAWGITFTTIVLEYKTKTSIIGSISNPISLFITGFAGLSLPESMQAPSPLVPALKSNWLMMHVTVMMLSYASLIVGSLLGIFFL
;
A
#
# COMPACT_ATOMS: atom_id res chain seq x y z
N MET A 1 -5.53 -1.32 -20.24
CA MET A 1 -4.54 -2.30 -19.79
C MET A 1 -3.13 -1.72 -19.71
N GLN A 2 -2.55 -1.12 -20.74
CA GLN A 2 -1.18 -0.57 -20.68
C GLN A 2 -0.96 0.49 -19.57
N LEU A 3 -1.89 1.40 -19.37
CA LEU A 3 -1.77 2.46 -18.36
C LEU A 3 -1.79 1.88 -16.93
N GLN A 4 -2.54 0.82 -16.71
CA GLN A 4 -2.63 0.16 -15.39
C GLN A 4 -1.33 -0.58 -15.08
N SER A 5 -0.81 -1.39 -16.00
CA SER A 5 0.47 -2.08 -15.79
C SER A 5 1.64 -1.11 -15.62
N SER A 6 1.59 0.05 -16.27
CA SER A 6 2.59 1.11 -16.08
C SER A 6 2.51 1.72 -14.68
N LEU A 7 1.30 1.93 -14.13
CA LEU A 7 1.10 2.41 -12.76
C LEU A 7 1.56 1.37 -11.73
N ASP A 8 1.26 0.09 -11.94
CA ASP A 8 1.69 -0.99 -11.06
C ASP A 8 3.22 -1.05 -10.97
N ASN A 9 3.88 -1.02 -12.11
CA ASN A 9 5.34 -1.02 -12.19
C ASN A 9 5.94 0.24 -11.54
N LEU A 10 5.30 1.40 -11.71
CA LEU A 10 5.74 2.65 -11.08
C LEU A 10 5.61 2.59 -9.56
N ILE A 11 4.47 2.09 -9.04
CA ILE A 11 4.24 1.92 -7.60
C ILE A 11 5.29 0.97 -7.01
N PHE A 12 5.52 -0.17 -7.67
CA PHE A 12 6.52 -1.13 -7.24
C PHE A 12 7.92 -0.51 -7.20
N LEU A 13 8.32 0.21 -8.24
CA LEU A 13 9.63 0.87 -8.33
C LEU A 13 9.79 1.95 -7.26
N VAL A 14 8.77 2.78 -7.03
CA VAL A 14 8.78 3.81 -5.98
C VAL A 14 8.92 3.17 -4.60
N LEU A 15 8.15 2.13 -4.28
CA LEU A 15 8.25 1.43 -2.99
C LEU A 15 9.61 0.74 -2.81
N LEU A 16 10.18 0.19 -3.88
CA LEU A 16 11.52 -0.40 -3.85
C LEU A 16 12.58 0.66 -3.52
N LEU A 17 12.57 1.79 -4.21
CA LEU A 17 13.49 2.90 -3.95
C LEU A 17 13.31 3.44 -2.53
N VAL A 18 12.08 3.62 -2.08
CA VAL A 18 11.77 4.08 -0.71
C VAL A 18 12.31 3.12 0.33
N THR A 19 12.14 1.81 0.13
CA THR A 19 12.67 0.78 1.03
C THR A 19 14.19 0.86 1.13
N ILE A 20 14.88 0.98 -0.01
CA ILE A 20 16.34 1.12 -0.06
C ILE A 20 16.78 2.41 0.66
N ILE A 21 16.08 3.52 0.45
CA ILE A 21 16.38 4.81 1.09
C ILE A 21 16.22 4.71 2.61
N TYR A 22 15.16 4.06 3.11
CA TYR A 22 15.00 3.86 4.55
C TYR A 22 16.10 3.01 5.15
N TRP A 23 16.46 1.91 4.52
CA TRP A 23 17.55 1.05 4.99
C TRP A 23 18.90 1.77 4.95
N ALA A 24 19.15 2.52 3.86
CA ALA A 24 20.32 3.38 3.77
C ALA A 24 20.34 4.45 4.89
N SER A 25 19.20 5.03 5.24
CA SER A 25 19.12 6.05 6.32
C SER A 25 19.42 5.48 7.71
N ILE A 26 19.16 4.18 7.94
CA ILE A 26 19.50 3.50 9.19
C ILE A 26 21.00 3.20 9.25
N ILE A 27 21.58 2.71 8.14
CA ILE A 27 23.00 2.37 8.06
C ILE A 27 23.84 3.64 8.11
N LEU A 28 23.44 4.68 7.39
CA LEU A 28 24.11 5.97 7.28
C LEU A 28 23.50 6.99 8.25
N SER A 29 23.65 6.76 9.56
CA SER A 29 23.04 7.60 10.62
C SER A 29 23.37 9.11 10.53
N ASN A 30 24.43 9.49 9.81
CA ASN A 30 24.83 10.88 9.61
C ASN A 30 23.92 11.66 8.64
N PHE A 31 23.09 11.00 7.84
CA PHE A 31 22.24 11.62 6.83
C PHE A 31 20.76 11.63 7.21
N LYS A 32 20.40 12.44 8.22
CA LYS A 32 18.98 12.65 8.62
C LYS A 32 18.06 13.10 7.46
N SER A 33 18.64 13.63 6.38
CA SER A 33 17.91 14.02 5.18
C SER A 33 17.31 12.83 4.44
N LEU A 34 17.99 11.66 4.45
CA LEU A 34 17.51 10.45 3.78
C LEU A 34 16.18 9.94 4.36
N ALA A 35 16.01 10.01 5.67
CA ALA A 35 14.75 9.65 6.31
C ALA A 35 13.58 10.52 5.84
N LYS A 36 13.80 11.83 5.65
CA LYS A 36 12.78 12.73 5.10
C LYS A 36 12.43 12.37 3.65
N VAL A 37 13.43 12.04 2.83
CA VAL A 37 13.21 11.59 1.45
C VAL A 37 12.40 10.29 1.44
N GLY A 38 12.71 9.35 2.33
CA GLY A 38 11.93 8.13 2.52
C GLY A 38 10.47 8.42 2.86
N PHE A 39 10.23 9.34 3.81
CA PHE A 39 8.88 9.74 4.20
C PHE A 39 8.08 10.32 3.02
N TYR A 40 8.64 11.29 2.29
CA TYR A 40 7.97 11.86 1.11
C TYR A 40 7.80 10.84 -0.01
N GLY A 41 8.74 9.91 -0.16
CA GLY A 41 8.61 8.78 -1.08
C GLY A 41 7.44 7.85 -0.71
N THR A 42 7.23 7.58 0.58
CA THR A 42 6.07 6.82 1.07
C THR A 42 4.76 7.57 0.79
N VAL A 43 4.73 8.90 0.99
CA VAL A 43 3.55 9.72 0.66
C VAL A 43 3.26 9.67 -0.85
N LEU A 44 4.30 9.72 -1.68
CA LEU A 44 4.14 9.58 -3.14
C LEU A 44 3.58 8.20 -3.51
N ALA A 45 4.14 7.12 -2.95
CA ALA A 45 3.65 5.76 -3.18
C ALA A 45 2.19 5.59 -2.77
N ASN A 46 1.82 6.08 -1.57
CA ASN A 46 0.44 6.06 -1.09
C ASN A 46 -0.51 6.80 -2.03
N SER A 47 -0.10 7.97 -2.52
CA SER A 47 -0.88 8.76 -3.48
C SER A 47 -1.05 8.04 -4.83
N LEU A 48 0.00 7.37 -5.33
CA LEU A 48 -0.06 6.58 -6.57
C LEU A 48 -1.02 5.40 -6.44
N ILE A 49 -0.97 4.66 -5.30
CA ILE A 49 -1.90 3.56 -5.04
C ILE A 49 -3.34 4.09 -4.96
N PHE A 50 -3.57 5.22 -4.30
CA PHE A 50 -4.87 5.87 -4.25
C PHE A 50 -5.37 6.26 -5.64
N CYS A 51 -4.52 6.82 -6.49
CA CYS A 51 -4.86 7.15 -7.88
C CYS A 51 -5.19 5.90 -8.70
N LEU A 52 -4.45 4.80 -8.51
CA LEU A 52 -4.72 3.52 -9.16
C LEU A 52 -6.12 3.01 -8.79
N LEU A 53 -6.43 2.92 -7.51
CA LEU A 53 -7.73 2.46 -7.02
C LEU A 53 -8.86 3.41 -7.42
N GLY A 54 -8.64 4.72 -7.35
CA GLY A 54 -9.59 5.75 -7.78
C GLY A 54 -9.90 5.68 -9.28
N SER A 55 -8.88 5.47 -10.10
CA SER A 55 -9.06 5.32 -11.55
C SER A 55 -9.90 4.07 -11.88
N ARG A 56 -9.68 2.97 -11.16
CA ARG A 56 -10.50 1.76 -11.32
C ARG A 56 -11.94 2.02 -10.91
N TRP A 57 -12.17 2.71 -9.79
CA TRP A 57 -13.50 3.06 -9.33
C TRP A 57 -14.28 3.87 -10.38
N ILE A 58 -13.64 4.90 -10.94
CA ILE A 58 -14.26 5.76 -11.95
C ILE A 58 -14.53 4.99 -13.24
N ASN A 59 -13.57 4.19 -13.72
CA ASN A 59 -13.67 3.50 -15.00
C ASN A 59 -14.65 2.33 -14.99
N TYR A 60 -14.77 1.62 -13.86
CA TYR A 60 -15.61 0.41 -13.76
C TYR A 60 -16.91 0.60 -13.00
N GLY A 61 -17.11 1.78 -12.37
CA GLY A 61 -18.36 2.13 -11.70
C GLY A 61 -18.67 1.34 -10.43
N TYR A 62 -17.70 0.60 -9.86
CA TYR A 62 -17.83 -0.10 -8.58
C TYR A 62 -16.63 0.17 -7.68
N PHE A 63 -16.83 0.01 -6.37
CA PHE A 63 -15.75 0.21 -5.41
C PHE A 63 -14.65 -0.83 -5.57
N PRO A 64 -13.36 -0.45 -5.62
CA PRO A 64 -12.25 -1.33 -6.01
C PRO A 64 -11.86 -2.29 -4.87
N LEU A 65 -12.72 -3.23 -4.56
CA LEU A 65 -12.54 -4.36 -3.64
C LEU A 65 -13.24 -5.62 -4.19
N SER A 66 -13.33 -5.74 -5.51
CA SER A 66 -14.06 -6.83 -6.16
C SER A 66 -13.23 -8.09 -6.34
N ASN A 67 -11.94 -7.99 -6.36
CA ASN A 67 -11.01 -9.09 -6.60
C ASN A 67 -9.80 -9.03 -5.67
N LEU A 68 -8.98 -10.09 -5.68
CA LEU A 68 -7.79 -10.21 -4.85
C LEU A 68 -6.76 -9.10 -5.13
N TYR A 69 -6.57 -8.75 -6.40
CA TYR A 69 -5.66 -7.69 -6.82
C TYR A 69 -6.02 -6.34 -6.16
N GLU A 70 -7.27 -5.92 -6.28
CA GLU A 70 -7.76 -4.67 -5.69
C GLU A 70 -7.66 -4.67 -4.17
N SER A 71 -7.97 -5.81 -3.54
CA SER A 71 -7.88 -5.97 -2.09
C SER A 71 -6.44 -5.87 -1.59
N LEU A 72 -5.46 -6.44 -2.30
CA LEU A 72 -4.05 -6.35 -1.95
C LEU A 72 -3.52 -4.91 -2.11
N PHE A 73 -3.88 -4.21 -3.19
CA PHE A 73 -3.51 -2.81 -3.35
C PHE A 73 -4.17 -1.91 -2.30
N PHE A 74 -5.42 -2.19 -1.92
CA PHE A 74 -6.09 -1.47 -0.84
C PHE A 74 -5.42 -1.72 0.52
N LEU A 75 -5.00 -2.95 0.78
CA LEU A 75 -4.22 -3.30 1.98
C LEU A 75 -2.88 -2.57 2.01
N ALA A 76 -2.14 -2.55 0.90
CA ALA A 76 -0.88 -1.82 0.77
C ALA A 76 -1.07 -0.31 0.96
N TRP A 77 -2.16 0.25 0.44
CA TRP A 77 -2.54 1.63 0.69
C TRP A 77 -2.77 1.89 2.19
N GLY A 78 -3.50 1.01 2.88
CA GLY A 78 -3.75 1.10 4.32
C GLY A 78 -2.47 1.01 5.15
N ILE A 79 -1.54 0.12 4.79
CA ILE A 79 -0.24 -0.03 5.46
C ILE A 79 0.60 1.25 5.28
N THR A 80 0.74 1.75 4.06
CA THR A 80 1.50 2.99 3.80
C THR A 80 0.85 4.19 4.45
N PHE A 81 -0.48 4.28 4.46
CA PHE A 81 -1.22 5.34 5.17
C PHE A 81 -0.97 5.30 6.68
N THR A 82 -1.10 4.13 7.30
CA THR A 82 -0.82 3.93 8.74
C THR A 82 0.63 4.29 9.06
N THR A 83 1.57 3.89 8.21
CA THR A 83 2.99 4.23 8.32
C THR A 83 3.21 5.74 8.32
N ILE A 84 2.61 6.47 7.38
CA ILE A 84 2.70 7.94 7.29
C ILE A 84 2.19 8.59 8.57
N VAL A 85 1.01 8.18 9.06
CA VAL A 85 0.40 8.74 10.28
C VAL A 85 1.28 8.50 11.50
N LEU A 86 1.77 7.28 11.67
CA LEU A 86 2.62 6.91 12.82
C LEU A 86 3.98 7.63 12.76
N GLU A 87 4.64 7.63 11.61
CA GLU A 87 5.93 8.28 11.43
C GLU A 87 5.83 9.80 11.62
N TYR A 88 4.76 10.42 11.14
CA TYR A 88 4.49 11.84 11.37
C TYR A 88 4.35 12.17 12.86
N LYS A 89 3.67 11.30 13.64
CA LYS A 89 3.46 11.48 15.09
C LYS A 89 4.71 11.19 15.90
N THR A 90 5.40 10.10 15.60
CA THR A 90 6.54 9.60 16.42
C THR A 90 7.87 10.22 16.00
N LYS A 91 7.96 10.79 14.79
CA LYS A 91 9.20 11.33 14.18
C LYS A 91 10.31 10.28 14.05
N THR A 92 9.96 8.99 13.95
CA THR A 92 10.89 7.87 13.93
C THR A 92 10.83 7.16 12.57
N SER A 93 11.92 7.14 11.83
CA SER A 93 12.03 6.52 10.50
C SER A 93 12.03 4.97 10.52
N ILE A 94 12.14 4.37 11.71
CA ILE A 94 12.11 2.92 11.89
C ILE A 94 10.79 2.32 11.40
N ILE A 95 9.68 3.03 11.61
CA ILE A 95 8.35 2.58 11.19
C ILE A 95 8.30 2.38 9.68
N GLY A 96 8.76 3.38 8.92
CA GLY A 96 8.82 3.30 7.46
C GLY A 96 9.75 2.20 6.97
N SER A 97 10.88 1.98 7.64
CA SER A 97 11.85 0.94 7.25
C SER A 97 11.33 -0.49 7.38
N ILE A 98 10.38 -0.72 8.28
CA ILE A 98 9.77 -2.03 8.52
C ILE A 98 8.50 -2.22 7.66
N SER A 99 7.66 -1.19 7.55
CA SER A 99 6.36 -1.29 6.90
C SER A 99 6.43 -1.20 5.37
N ASN A 100 7.34 -0.38 4.80
CA ASN A 100 7.44 -0.25 3.35
C ASN A 100 7.87 -1.53 2.62
N PRO A 101 8.83 -2.36 3.11
CA PRO A 101 9.13 -3.65 2.51
C PRO A 101 7.91 -4.55 2.36
N ILE A 102 7.01 -4.53 3.34
CA ILE A 102 5.80 -5.36 3.32
C ILE A 102 4.82 -4.86 2.27
N SER A 103 4.62 -3.53 2.19
CA SER A 103 3.83 -2.94 1.10
C SER A 103 4.43 -3.25 -0.27
N LEU A 104 5.76 -3.25 -0.39
CA LEU A 104 6.50 -3.64 -1.59
C LEU A 104 6.21 -5.10 -1.98
N PHE A 105 6.28 -6.04 -1.03
CA PHE A 105 5.97 -7.46 -1.29
C PHE A 105 4.51 -7.66 -1.69
N ILE A 106 3.58 -6.99 -1.02
CA ILE A 106 2.14 -7.10 -1.33
C ILE A 106 1.86 -6.56 -2.75
N THR A 107 2.37 -5.38 -3.09
CA THR A 107 2.16 -4.78 -4.42
C THR A 107 2.90 -5.53 -5.50
N GLY A 108 4.12 -6.03 -5.22
CA GLY A 108 4.88 -6.88 -6.14
C GLY A 108 4.18 -8.20 -6.42
N PHE A 109 3.65 -8.85 -5.39
CA PHE A 109 2.84 -10.06 -5.57
C PHE A 109 1.57 -9.79 -6.39
N ALA A 110 0.86 -8.70 -6.09
CA ALA A 110 -0.38 -8.34 -6.78
C ALA A 110 -0.15 -7.98 -8.25
N GLY A 111 0.91 -7.22 -8.57
CA GLY A 111 1.18 -6.75 -9.93
C GLY A 111 1.96 -7.73 -10.79
N LEU A 112 2.88 -8.52 -10.21
CA LEU A 112 3.80 -9.38 -10.98
C LEU A 112 3.42 -10.86 -10.95
N SER A 113 2.83 -11.35 -9.85
CA SER A 113 2.58 -12.79 -9.66
C SER A 113 1.16 -13.22 -9.95
N LEU A 114 0.18 -12.31 -9.82
CA LEU A 114 -1.20 -12.64 -10.11
C LEU A 114 -1.43 -12.75 -11.63
N PRO A 115 -2.09 -13.84 -12.10
CA PRO A 115 -2.46 -13.97 -13.50
C PRO A 115 -3.43 -12.85 -13.93
N GLU A 116 -3.37 -12.48 -15.20
CA GLU A 116 -4.21 -11.39 -15.76
C GLU A 116 -5.72 -11.60 -15.53
N SER A 117 -6.16 -12.85 -15.47
CA SER A 117 -7.56 -13.20 -15.18
C SER A 117 -8.00 -12.77 -13.77
N MET A 118 -7.08 -12.74 -12.80
CA MET A 118 -7.35 -12.28 -11.43
C MET A 118 -7.15 -10.77 -11.25
N GLN A 119 -6.41 -10.13 -12.15
CA GLN A 119 -6.25 -8.68 -12.20
C GLN A 119 -7.41 -8.00 -12.94
N ALA A 120 -8.06 -8.74 -13.83
CA ALA A 120 -9.18 -8.24 -14.62
C ALA A 120 -10.34 -7.81 -13.70
N PRO A 121 -10.99 -6.68 -14.00
CA PRO A 121 -12.16 -6.24 -13.27
C PRO A 121 -13.28 -7.27 -13.40
N SER A 122 -13.77 -7.76 -12.26
CA SER A 122 -14.92 -8.66 -12.23
C SER A 122 -16.14 -7.92 -11.71
N PRO A 123 -17.29 -7.99 -12.41
CA PRO A 123 -18.50 -7.36 -11.91
C PRO A 123 -18.90 -8.00 -10.57
N LEU A 124 -19.12 -7.14 -9.56
CA LEU A 124 -19.61 -7.58 -8.25
C LEU A 124 -20.95 -8.30 -8.41
N VAL A 125 -21.08 -9.48 -7.82
CA VAL A 125 -22.38 -10.14 -7.66
C VAL A 125 -23.37 -9.19 -6.95
N PRO A 126 -24.66 -9.21 -7.29
CA PRO A 126 -25.66 -8.28 -6.74
C PRO A 126 -25.66 -8.16 -5.22
N ALA A 127 -25.37 -9.25 -4.52
CA ALA A 127 -25.25 -9.27 -3.06
C ALA A 127 -24.07 -8.40 -2.53
N LEU A 128 -23.02 -8.21 -3.32
CA LEU A 128 -21.83 -7.44 -2.96
C LEU A 128 -21.92 -5.96 -3.36
N LYS A 129 -22.99 -5.52 -4.02
CA LYS A 129 -23.24 -4.12 -4.39
C LYS A 129 -23.84 -3.27 -3.26
N SER A 130 -23.98 -3.84 -2.06
CA SER A 130 -24.50 -3.12 -0.90
C SER A 130 -23.49 -2.13 -0.36
N ASN A 131 -23.92 -0.88 -0.14
CA ASN A 131 -23.11 0.15 0.53
C ASN A 131 -22.64 -0.31 1.93
N TRP A 132 -23.41 -1.12 2.60
CA TRP A 132 -23.07 -1.71 3.89
C TRP A 132 -21.84 -2.61 3.81
N LEU A 133 -21.79 -3.48 2.81
CA LEU A 133 -20.64 -4.37 2.61
C LEU A 133 -19.37 -3.57 2.28
N MET A 134 -19.48 -2.55 1.43
CA MET A 134 -18.37 -1.66 1.08
C MET A 134 -17.76 -1.01 2.34
N MET A 135 -18.60 -0.44 3.20
CA MET A 135 -18.15 0.15 4.47
C MET A 135 -17.50 -0.89 5.38
N HIS A 136 -18.13 -2.07 5.52
CA HIS A 136 -17.62 -3.14 6.38
C HIS A 136 -16.23 -3.62 5.92
N VAL A 137 -16.06 -3.92 4.64
CA VAL A 137 -14.78 -4.39 4.08
C VAL A 137 -13.69 -3.31 4.17
N THR A 138 -14.03 -2.05 3.95
CA THR A 138 -13.09 -0.92 4.10
C THR A 138 -12.56 -0.84 5.53
N VAL A 139 -13.43 -0.88 6.54
CA VAL A 139 -13.03 -0.85 7.96
C VAL A 139 -12.18 -2.07 8.31
N MET A 140 -12.57 -3.26 7.84
CA MET A 140 -11.81 -4.50 8.06
C MET A 140 -10.40 -4.40 7.47
N MET A 141 -10.25 -3.94 6.23
CA MET A 141 -8.94 -3.79 5.57
C MET A 141 -8.04 -2.78 6.28
N LEU A 142 -8.59 -1.65 6.74
CA LEU A 142 -7.83 -0.68 7.55
C LEU A 142 -7.41 -1.25 8.90
N SER A 143 -8.27 -2.05 9.52
CA SER A 143 -7.94 -2.77 10.76
C SER A 143 -6.82 -3.77 10.54
N TYR A 144 -6.85 -4.55 9.47
CA TYR A 144 -5.77 -5.47 9.11
C TYR A 144 -4.45 -4.74 8.84
N ALA A 145 -4.48 -3.64 8.10
CA ALA A 145 -3.31 -2.81 7.87
C ALA A 145 -2.68 -2.31 9.20
N SER A 146 -3.51 -1.82 10.11
CA SER A 146 -3.07 -1.34 11.41
C SER A 146 -2.51 -2.46 12.29
N LEU A 147 -3.14 -3.64 12.27
CA LEU A 147 -2.67 -4.83 13.00
C LEU A 147 -1.33 -5.33 12.46
N ILE A 148 -1.15 -5.36 11.14
CA ILE A 148 0.12 -5.74 10.50
C ILE A 148 1.23 -4.80 10.97
N VAL A 149 1.03 -3.49 10.85
CA VAL A 149 2.04 -2.51 11.29
C VAL A 149 2.31 -2.62 12.78
N GLY A 150 1.27 -2.75 13.61
CA GLY A 150 1.41 -2.89 15.06
C GLY A 150 2.15 -4.17 15.47
N SER A 151 1.85 -5.31 14.86
CA SER A 151 2.51 -6.59 15.14
C SER A 151 3.99 -6.57 14.74
N LEU A 152 4.32 -5.97 13.60
CA LEU A 152 5.70 -5.81 13.16
C LEU A 152 6.52 -4.93 14.10
N LEU A 153 5.94 -3.82 14.53
CA LEU A 153 6.58 -2.96 15.53
C LEU A 153 6.75 -3.71 16.86
N GLY A 154 5.77 -4.50 17.28
CA GLY A 154 5.87 -5.34 18.47
C GLY A 154 7.01 -6.35 18.40
N ILE A 155 7.18 -7.04 17.26
CA ILE A 155 8.30 -7.98 17.04
C ILE A 155 9.65 -7.24 17.05
N PHE A 156 9.68 -6.04 16.50
CA PHE A 156 10.93 -5.27 16.44
C PHE A 156 11.36 -4.72 17.81
N PHE A 157 10.41 -4.54 18.73
CA PHE A 157 10.69 -4.08 20.10
C PHE A 157 11.06 -5.20 21.08
N LEU A 158 10.89 -6.48 20.71
CA LEU A 158 11.34 -7.65 21.48
C LEU A 158 12.81 -7.94 21.26
#